data_b9e8736b0f86ec84da3be833ef288c1e
#
_entry.id   b9e8736b0f86ec84da3be833ef288c1e
#
_cell.length_a   1.000
_cell.length_b   1.000
_cell.length_c   1.000
_cell.angle_alpha   90.00
_cell.angle_beta   90.00
_cell.angle_gamma   90.00
#
_symmetry.space_group_name_H-M   'P 1'
#
loop_
_entity.id
_entity.type
_entity.pdbx_description
1 polymer ?
#
loop_
_entity_poly.entity_id
_entity_poly.type
_entity_poly.pdbx_seq_one_letter_code
_entity_poly.pdbx_strand_id
1 'polypeptide(L)'
;MPTLRIYLEEDRVQRRTAARTFTHVNTVAYRIGRIEHLLGRSLGDPATVFDLTLAFRILDVVDGRSHAERDRPVATPDARR
;
A
#
# COMPACT_ATOMS: atom_id res chain seq x y z
N MET A 1 3.08 2.37 3.06
CA MET A 1 2.54 1.73 4.25
C MET A 1 1.92 0.39 3.93
N PRO A 2 2.64 -0.68 4.16
CA PRO A 2 2.14 -2.01 3.76
C PRO A 2 0.84 -2.39 4.46
N THR A 3 0.71 -2.09 5.75
CA THR A 3 -0.49 -2.48 6.50
C THR A 3 -1.75 -1.82 5.93
N LEU A 4 -1.68 -0.54 5.59
CA LEU A 4 -2.83 0.18 5.05
C LEU A 4 -3.25 -0.38 3.70
N ARG A 5 -2.29 -0.63 2.82
CA ARG A 5 -2.57 -1.18 1.50
C ARG A 5 -3.26 -2.54 1.62
N ILE A 6 -2.72 -3.42 2.46
CA ILE A 6 -3.29 -4.75 2.66
C ILE A 6 -4.67 -4.65 3.29
N TYR A 7 -4.84 -3.73 4.24
CA TYR A 7 -6.13 -3.51 4.87
C TYR A 7 -7.21 -3.15 3.84
N LEU A 8 -6.87 -2.29 2.89
CA LEU A 8 -7.82 -1.93 1.81
C LEU A 8 -8.06 -3.10 0.86
N GLU A 9 -7.03 -3.87 0.54
CA GLU A 9 -7.16 -5.05 -0.32
C GLU A 9 -8.02 -6.13 0.31
N GLU A 10 -8.00 -6.22 1.64
CA GLU A 10 -8.78 -7.21 2.38
C GLU A 10 -10.15 -6.66 2.80
N ASP A 11 -10.67 -5.71 2.05
CA ASP A 11 -12.00 -5.13 2.27
C ASP A 11 -12.17 -4.53 3.67
N ARG A 12 -11.08 -4.04 4.24
CA ARG A 12 -11.04 -3.44 5.58
C ARG A 12 -11.43 -4.43 6.68
N VAL A 13 -11.06 -5.68 6.49
CA VAL A 13 -11.25 -6.73 7.50
C VAL A 13 -9.95 -6.91 8.27
N GLN A 14 -9.95 -6.49 9.54
CA GLN A 14 -8.73 -6.51 10.35
C GLN A 14 -8.13 -7.90 10.49
N ARG A 15 -8.96 -8.93 10.67
CA ARG A 15 -8.46 -10.30 10.83
C ARG A 15 -7.74 -10.78 9.57
N ARG A 16 -8.28 -10.49 8.41
CA ARG A 16 -7.64 -10.89 7.15
C ARG A 16 -6.32 -10.14 6.96
N THR A 17 -6.32 -8.87 7.32
CA THR A 17 -5.12 -8.06 7.25
C THR A 17 -4.04 -8.62 8.16
N ALA A 18 -4.42 -8.98 9.39
CA ALA A 18 -3.50 -9.57 10.36
C ALA A 18 -2.91 -10.87 9.82
N ALA A 19 -3.74 -11.71 9.22
CA ALA A 19 -3.27 -12.98 8.64
C ALA A 19 -2.25 -12.74 7.53
N ARG A 20 -2.53 -11.79 6.64
CA ARG A 20 -1.62 -11.52 5.53
C ARG A 20 -0.31 -10.88 5.96
N THR A 21 -0.33 -10.12 7.05
CA THR A 21 0.87 -9.43 7.54
C THR A 21 1.59 -10.22 8.62
N PHE A 22 1.08 -11.40 8.97
CA PHE A 22 1.66 -12.25 10.02
C PHE A 22 1.78 -11.51 11.35
N THR A 23 0.76 -10.71 11.68
CA THR A 23 0.71 -9.95 12.92
C THR A 23 -0.59 -10.24 13.66
N HIS A 24 -0.65 -9.82 14.93
CA HIS A 24 -1.86 -9.97 15.72
C HIS A 24 -2.89 -8.92 15.28
N VAL A 25 -4.18 -9.27 15.38
CA VAL A 25 -5.27 -8.36 15.00
C VAL A 25 -5.22 -7.06 15.81
N ASN A 26 -4.80 -7.11 17.06
CA ASN A 26 -4.66 -5.89 17.88
C ASN A 26 -3.59 -4.96 17.33
N THR A 27 -2.52 -5.52 16.78
CA THR A 27 -1.47 -4.72 16.13
C THR A 27 -2.02 -4.02 14.90
N VAL A 28 -2.84 -4.72 14.10
CA VAL A 28 -3.49 -4.11 12.94
C VAL A 28 -4.41 -2.98 13.38
N ALA A 29 -5.25 -3.22 14.39
CA ALA A 29 -6.16 -2.21 14.91
C ALA A 29 -5.42 -0.96 15.37
N TYR A 30 -4.32 -1.14 16.09
CA TYR A 30 -3.51 -0.04 16.56
C TYR A 30 -2.91 0.77 15.39
N ARG A 31 -2.36 0.08 14.40
CA ARG A 31 -1.76 0.74 13.24
C ARG A 31 -2.79 1.49 12.43
N ILE A 32 -3.97 0.91 12.24
CA ILE A 32 -5.05 1.57 11.52
C ILE A 32 -5.51 2.82 12.27
N GLY A 33 -5.65 2.73 13.59
CA GLY A 33 -5.99 3.88 14.41
C GLY A 33 -4.98 5.02 14.29
N ARG A 34 -3.69 4.68 14.27
CA ARG A 34 -2.65 5.68 14.09
C ARG A 34 -2.71 6.34 12.71
N ILE A 35 -2.98 5.54 11.69
CA ILE A 35 -3.12 6.06 10.33
C ILE A 35 -4.29 7.03 10.26
N GLU A 36 -5.43 6.66 10.84
CA GLU A 36 -6.60 7.53 10.87
C GLU A 36 -6.29 8.84 11.60
N HIS A 37 -5.55 8.75 12.68
CA HIS A 37 -5.17 9.94 13.43
C HIS A 37 -4.29 10.87 12.59
N LEU A 38 -3.32 10.31 11.88
CA LEU A 38 -2.41 11.09 11.03
C LEU A 38 -3.13 11.69 9.83
N LEU A 39 -4.09 10.98 9.27
CA LEU A 39 -4.87 11.47 8.14
C LEU A 39 -5.92 12.49 8.56
N GLY A 40 -6.35 12.46 9.80
CA GLY A 40 -7.50 13.22 10.27
C GLY A 40 -8.79 12.78 9.64
N ARG A 41 -8.87 11.51 9.17
CA ARG A 41 -10.03 10.97 8.48
C ARG A 41 -10.24 9.52 8.90
N SER A 42 -11.49 9.07 8.81
CA SER A 42 -11.85 7.70 9.17
C SER A 42 -11.73 6.77 7.96
N LEU A 43 -11.12 5.62 8.17
CA LEU A 43 -11.07 4.58 7.15
C LEU A 43 -12.40 3.84 7.01
N GLY A 44 -13.37 4.15 7.86
CA GLY A 44 -14.74 3.70 7.68
C GLY A 44 -15.53 4.54 6.70
N ASP A 45 -15.01 5.70 6.32
CA ASP A 45 -15.68 6.62 5.39
C ASP A 45 -15.36 6.19 3.94
N PRO A 46 -16.39 5.89 3.13
CA PRO A 46 -16.16 5.48 1.74
C PRO A 46 -15.37 6.50 0.92
N ALA A 47 -15.53 7.79 1.17
CA ALA A 47 -14.78 8.81 0.45
C ALA A 47 -13.28 8.69 0.75
N THR A 48 -12.93 8.44 2.01
CA THR A 48 -11.54 8.22 2.40
C THR A 48 -10.97 7.00 1.70
N VAL A 49 -11.72 5.90 1.69
CA VAL A 49 -11.29 4.66 1.04
C VAL A 49 -11.08 4.87 -0.45
N PHE A 50 -11.98 5.57 -1.10
CA PHE A 50 -11.88 5.87 -2.53
C PHE A 50 -10.61 6.68 -2.82
N ASP A 51 -10.39 7.75 -2.05
CA ASP A 51 -9.22 8.62 -2.24
C ASP A 51 -7.92 7.86 -2.05
N LEU A 52 -7.85 7.02 -1.03
CA LEU A 52 -6.64 6.24 -0.75
C LEU A 52 -6.40 5.17 -1.82
N THR A 53 -7.46 4.51 -2.26
CA THR A 53 -7.35 3.50 -3.30
C THR A 53 -6.83 4.13 -4.59
N LEU A 54 -7.36 5.30 -4.94
CA LEU A 54 -6.90 6.03 -6.12
C LEU A 54 -5.43 6.44 -5.98
N ALA A 55 -5.06 6.95 -4.80
CA ALA A 55 -3.67 7.35 -4.55
C ALA A 55 -2.71 6.16 -4.69
N PHE A 56 -3.08 4.99 -4.16
CA PHE A 56 -2.23 3.81 -4.29
C PHE A 56 -2.11 3.35 -5.74
N ARG A 57 -3.18 3.46 -6.52
CA ARG A 57 -3.12 3.10 -7.94
C ARG A 57 -2.17 4.02 -8.69
N ILE A 58 -2.20 5.31 -8.38
CA ILE A 58 -1.29 6.27 -8.99
C ILE A 58 0.15 5.95 -8.60
N LEU A 59 0.39 5.67 -7.33
CA LEU A 59 1.72 5.32 -6.86
C LEU A 59 2.24 4.05 -7.52
N ASP A 60 1.38 3.06 -7.70
CA ASP A 60 1.77 1.80 -8.36
C ASP A 60 2.21 2.06 -9.80
N VAL A 61 1.51 2.92 -10.51
CA VAL A 61 1.88 3.27 -11.88
C VAL A 61 3.23 3.97 -11.92
N VAL A 62 3.44 4.94 -11.02
CA VAL A 62 4.70 5.68 -10.95
C VAL A 62 5.84 4.77 -10.55
N ASP A 63 5.63 3.96 -9.51
CA ASP A 63 6.66 3.02 -9.04
C ASP A 63 6.98 1.98 -10.10
N GLY A 64 5.97 1.45 -10.77
CA GLY A 64 6.17 0.48 -11.83
C GLY A 64 6.99 1.06 -12.96
N ARG A 65 6.72 2.29 -13.33
CA ARG A 65 7.48 2.97 -14.37
C ARG A 65 8.94 3.18 -13.93
N SER A 66 9.13 3.69 -12.73
CA SER A 66 10.46 3.94 -12.19
C SER A 66 11.25 2.64 -12.07
N HIS A 67 10.60 1.58 -11.62
CA HIS A 67 11.22 0.28 -11.46
C HIS A 67 11.64 -0.29 -12.83
N ALA A 68 10.77 -0.17 -13.81
CA ALA A 68 11.07 -0.63 -15.17
C ALA A 68 12.28 0.11 -15.76
N GLU A 69 12.37 1.40 -15.52
CA GLU A 69 13.50 2.19 -15.99
C GLU A 69 14.81 1.73 -15.33
N ARG A 70 14.78 1.45 -14.04
CA ARG A 70 15.95 1.00 -13.32
C ARG A 70 16.38 -0.41 -13.72
N ASP A 71 15.42 -1.25 -14.04
CA ASP A 71 15.70 -2.63 -14.44
C ASP A 71 16.09 -2.75 -15.90
N ARG A 72 15.90 -1.69 -16.66
CA ARG A 72 16.29 -1.69 -18.06
C ARG A 72 17.80 -1.92 -18.16
N PRO A 73 18.24 -2.97 -18.87
CA PRO A 73 19.66 -3.18 -19.03
C PRO A 73 20.26 -1.93 -19.63
N VAL A 74 21.25 -1.43 -18.98
CA VAL A 74 21.99 -0.30 -19.50
C VAL A 74 22.77 -0.88 -20.64
N ALA A 75 22.30 -0.74 -21.73
CA ALA A 75 22.85 -1.41 -22.88
C ALA A 75 24.36 -1.45 -22.85
N THR A 76 23.80 -1.88 -22.06
CA THR A 76 24.43 -1.96 -21.89
C THR A 76 25.09 -2.03 -22.10
N PRO A 77 25.57 -2.00 -22.28
CA PRO A 77 25.90 -2.04 -22.28
C PRO A 77 26.24 -2.50 -22.27
N ASP A 78 26.19 -2.90 -22.44
CA ASP A 78 26.09 -3.29 -22.10
C ASP A 78 26.28 -3.77 -21.87
N ALA A 79 26.86 -3.90 -22.17
CA ALA A 79 26.69 -4.37 -21.76
C ALA A 79 26.51 -5.10 -21.53
N ARG A 80 26.72 -5.55 -21.90
CA ARG A 80 26.39 -6.18 -21.63
C ARG A 80 26.39 -6.54 -22.01
N ARG A 81 26.51 -6.50 -22.39
CA ARG A 81 26.18 -6.70 -22.65
C ARG A 81 26.28 -6.92 -23.04
#